data_55eeb51ea5b46c84babc0cde28f724e7
#
_entry.id   55eeb51ea5b46c84babc0cde28f724e7
#
_cell.length_a   1.000
_cell.length_b   1.000
_cell.length_c   1.000
_cell.angle_alpha   90.00
_cell.angle_beta   90.00
_cell.angle_gamma   90.00
#
_symmetry.space_group_name_H-M   'P 1'
#
loop_
_entity.id
_entity.type
_entity.pdbx_description
1 polymer ?
#
loop_
_entity_poly.entity_id
_entity_poly.type
_entity_poly.pdbx_seq_one_letter_code
_entity_poly.pdbx_strand_id
1 'polypeptide(L)'
;EIEVDVVAGTATAGIPPATSLADMLKTPLIYVRPSPKEHGMKNQIEGVLRDNQKVLLVEDLISTGGSALKAINAIREAGGKVDHCLSIFSYGFSKAIEQFKNERCKLHNLLNFEELISLAKKNKSVSIDQFSLLQTWHSDPFNWGNKNGFTDKTN
;
A
#
# COMPACT_ATOMS: atom_id res chain seq x y z
N GLU A 1 1.73 -10.45 18.37
CA GLU A 1 0.44 -9.72 18.40
C GLU A 1 0.73 -8.25 18.12
N ILE A 2 -0.06 -7.60 17.25
CA ILE A 2 0.07 -6.18 16.93
C ILE A 2 -1.00 -5.44 17.75
N GLU A 3 -0.56 -4.49 18.58
CA GLU A 3 -1.48 -3.62 19.30
C GLU A 3 -1.94 -2.48 18.39
N VAL A 4 -3.23 -2.25 18.31
CA VAL A 4 -3.87 -1.26 17.43
C VAL A 4 -4.88 -0.45 18.23
N ASP A 5 -4.67 0.86 18.31
CA ASP A 5 -5.65 1.81 18.91
C ASP A 5 -6.57 2.38 17.83
N VAL A 6 -6.08 2.53 16.59
CA VAL A 6 -6.80 3.13 15.45
C VAL A 6 -6.42 2.42 14.17
N VAL A 7 -7.37 2.16 13.29
CA VAL A 7 -7.13 1.72 11.91
C VAL A 7 -7.20 2.94 10.99
N ALA A 8 -6.24 3.06 10.09
CA ALA A 8 -6.19 4.14 9.09
C ALA A 8 -6.27 3.56 7.68
N GLY A 9 -7.17 4.07 6.83
CA GLY A 9 -7.21 3.72 5.42
C GLY A 9 -6.56 4.81 4.56
N THR A 10 -5.78 4.44 3.54
CA THR A 10 -5.36 5.39 2.51
C THR A 10 -6.52 5.69 1.56
N ALA A 11 -6.83 6.95 1.35
CA ALA A 11 -7.87 7.31 0.39
C ALA A 11 -7.36 7.12 -1.05
N THR A 12 -8.11 6.43 -1.95
CA THR A 12 -9.51 6.07 -1.74
C THR A 12 -9.69 4.57 -1.48
N ALA A 13 -8.93 3.70 -2.13
CA ALA A 13 -9.20 2.26 -2.18
C ALA A 13 -8.78 1.50 -0.90
N GLY A 14 -7.92 2.10 -0.06
CA GLY A 14 -7.60 1.57 1.26
C GLY A 14 -8.72 1.76 2.30
N ILE A 15 -9.69 2.66 2.06
CA ILE A 15 -10.78 2.92 3.02
C ILE A 15 -11.70 1.71 3.22
N PRO A 16 -12.22 1.02 2.18
CA PRO A 16 -13.11 -0.12 2.38
C PRO A 16 -12.50 -1.24 3.23
N PRO A 17 -11.29 -1.75 2.93
CA PRO A 17 -10.67 -2.78 3.76
C PRO A 17 -10.34 -2.29 5.17
N ALA A 18 -9.92 -1.02 5.34
CA ALA A 18 -9.71 -0.43 6.65
C ALA A 18 -10.99 -0.37 7.47
N THR A 19 -12.12 -0.03 6.84
CA THR A 19 -13.44 0.00 7.50
C THR A 19 -13.83 -1.38 8.01
N SER A 20 -13.70 -2.40 7.16
CA SER A 20 -14.00 -3.78 7.55
C SER A 20 -13.12 -4.25 8.72
N LEU A 21 -11.83 -3.94 8.65
CA LEU A 21 -10.88 -4.33 9.70
C LEU A 21 -11.17 -3.58 11.02
N ALA A 22 -11.44 -2.26 10.96
CA ALA A 22 -11.77 -1.47 12.14
C ALA A 22 -13.06 -1.99 12.82
N ASP A 23 -14.08 -2.34 12.03
CA ASP A 23 -15.30 -2.94 12.57
C ASP A 23 -15.03 -4.30 13.23
N MET A 24 -14.23 -5.16 12.63
CA MET A 24 -13.86 -6.46 13.21
C MET A 24 -13.08 -6.31 14.51
N LEU A 25 -12.16 -5.36 14.58
CA LEU A 25 -11.33 -5.08 15.76
C LEU A 25 -12.05 -4.22 16.80
N LYS A 26 -13.21 -3.65 16.47
CA LYS A 26 -13.95 -2.67 17.30
C LYS A 26 -13.09 -1.47 17.70
N THR A 27 -12.24 -1.02 16.77
CA THR A 27 -11.36 0.13 16.92
C THR A 27 -11.87 1.31 16.09
N PRO A 28 -11.52 2.56 16.48
CA PRO A 28 -11.78 3.74 15.66
C PRO A 28 -11.16 3.63 14.27
N LEU A 29 -11.80 4.25 13.28
CA LEU A 29 -11.33 4.40 11.91
C LEU A 29 -11.00 5.86 11.62
N ILE A 30 -9.86 6.08 10.97
CA ILE A 30 -9.52 7.32 10.29
C ILE A 30 -9.18 7.02 8.82
N TYR A 31 -9.14 8.03 7.96
CA TYR A 31 -8.52 7.85 6.65
C TYR A 31 -7.62 9.03 6.27
N VAL A 32 -6.63 8.76 5.44
CA VAL A 32 -5.62 9.73 5.03
C VAL A 32 -5.82 10.09 3.56
N ARG A 33 -6.01 11.35 3.28
CA ARG A 33 -6.17 11.90 1.93
C ARG A 33 -4.82 11.97 1.21
N PRO A 34 -4.79 11.89 -0.14
CA PRO A 34 -3.56 12.04 -0.92
C PRO A 34 -2.89 13.41 -0.75
N SER A 35 -3.70 14.44 -0.48
CA SER A 35 -3.27 15.83 -0.24
C SER A 35 -4.14 16.49 0.82
N PRO A 36 -3.62 17.53 1.52
CA PRO A 36 -4.41 18.35 2.41
C PRO A 36 -5.60 19.04 1.70
N LYS A 37 -6.62 19.45 2.46
CA LYS A 37 -7.74 20.25 1.93
C LYS A 37 -7.22 21.59 1.43
N GLU A 38 -7.72 22.04 0.29
CA GLU A 38 -7.39 23.38 -0.26
C GLU A 38 -7.99 24.52 0.57
N HIS A 39 -9.12 24.26 1.25
CA HIS A 39 -9.84 25.23 2.07
C HIS A 39 -10.10 24.70 3.48
N GLY A 40 -10.05 25.57 4.48
CA GLY A 40 -10.25 25.28 5.90
C GLY A 40 -8.97 24.87 6.62
N MET A 41 -9.10 24.10 7.72
CA MET A 41 -7.94 23.48 8.36
C MET A 41 -7.31 22.53 7.36
N LYS A 42 -6.04 22.76 7.00
CA LYS A 42 -5.24 21.96 6.02
C LYS A 42 -5.01 20.53 6.52
N ASN A 43 -6.09 19.86 6.91
CA ASN A 43 -6.02 18.54 7.53
C ASN A 43 -6.03 17.48 6.43
N GLN A 44 -5.04 16.59 6.48
CA GLN A 44 -4.93 15.45 5.57
C GLN A 44 -5.60 14.21 6.15
N ILE A 45 -5.85 14.19 7.46
CA ILE A 45 -6.49 13.10 8.18
C ILE A 45 -7.95 13.46 8.43
N GLU A 46 -8.84 12.55 8.10
CA GLU A 46 -10.27 12.60 8.41
C GLU A 46 -10.58 11.58 9.50
N GLY A 47 -11.29 12.04 10.55
CA GLY A 47 -11.56 11.30 11.77
C GLY A 47 -10.81 11.90 12.95
N VAL A 48 -10.76 11.17 14.08
CA VAL A 48 -10.12 11.62 15.31
C VAL A 48 -8.88 10.79 15.58
N LEU A 49 -7.73 11.42 15.56
CA LEU A 49 -6.45 10.85 15.96
C LEU A 49 -5.94 11.60 17.20
N ARG A 50 -5.50 10.87 18.21
CA ARG A 50 -4.91 11.41 19.42
C ARG A 50 -3.42 11.12 19.48
N ASP A 51 -2.69 11.94 20.20
CA ASP A 51 -1.24 11.76 20.36
C ASP A 51 -0.90 10.39 20.92
N ASN A 52 0.16 9.82 20.36
CA ASN A 52 0.73 8.52 20.72
C ASN A 52 -0.15 7.29 20.46
N GLN A 53 -1.31 7.42 19.80
CA GLN A 53 -2.10 6.25 19.39
C GLN A 53 -1.34 5.39 18.39
N LYS A 54 -1.40 4.06 18.59
CA LYS A 54 -0.85 3.07 17.68
C LYS A 54 -1.79 2.88 16.50
N VAL A 55 -1.34 3.27 15.32
CA VAL A 55 -2.14 3.24 14.09
C VAL A 55 -1.68 2.11 13.20
N LEU A 56 -2.59 1.24 12.80
CA LEU A 56 -2.37 0.29 11.70
C LEU A 56 -2.84 0.94 10.40
N LEU A 57 -1.90 1.20 9.49
CA LEU A 57 -2.23 1.68 8.16
C LEU A 57 -2.68 0.53 7.26
N VAL A 58 -3.76 0.73 6.51
CA VAL A 58 -4.30 -0.23 5.53
C VAL A 58 -4.30 0.41 4.15
N GLU A 59 -3.71 -0.31 3.19
CA GLU A 59 -3.63 0.05 1.79
C GLU A 59 -4.24 -1.05 0.93
N ASP A 60 -4.78 -0.74 -0.23
CA ASP A 60 -5.26 -1.75 -1.17
C ASP A 60 -4.10 -2.40 -1.93
N LEU A 61 -3.18 -1.60 -2.45
CA LEU A 61 -2.08 -2.06 -3.30
C LEU A 61 -0.79 -1.30 -3.04
N ILE A 62 0.30 -2.05 -2.86
CA ILE A 62 1.66 -1.50 -2.78
C ILE A 62 2.42 -1.82 -4.08
N SER A 63 2.72 -0.76 -4.84
CA SER A 63 3.68 -0.78 -5.96
C SER A 63 5.05 -0.32 -5.46
N THR A 64 5.36 0.97 -5.56
CA THR A 64 6.59 1.57 -5.01
C THR A 64 6.46 2.03 -3.56
N GLY A 65 5.24 2.05 -3.01
CA GLY A 65 4.97 2.43 -1.63
C GLY A 65 4.76 3.92 -1.39
N GLY A 66 4.85 4.77 -2.41
CA GLY A 66 4.86 6.22 -2.24
C GLY A 66 3.60 6.81 -1.59
N SER A 67 2.39 6.29 -1.89
CA SER A 67 1.14 6.72 -1.26
C SER A 67 1.09 6.36 0.22
N ALA A 68 1.38 5.11 0.54
CA ALA A 68 1.39 4.62 1.91
C ALA A 68 2.43 5.36 2.78
N LEU A 69 3.63 5.61 2.25
CA LEU A 69 4.67 6.34 2.98
C LEU A 69 4.28 7.79 3.25
N LYS A 70 3.62 8.47 2.31
CA LYS A 70 3.05 9.80 2.55
C LYS A 70 1.99 9.77 3.66
N ALA A 71 1.13 8.74 3.66
CA ALA A 71 0.13 8.56 4.70
C ALA A 71 0.76 8.29 6.08
N ILE A 72 1.81 7.45 6.16
CA ILE A 72 2.58 7.21 7.38
C ILE A 72 3.11 8.51 7.94
N ASN A 73 3.74 9.34 7.10
CA ASN A 73 4.32 10.61 7.53
C ASN A 73 3.23 11.58 8.02
N ALA A 74 2.10 11.69 7.30
CA ALA A 74 0.99 12.54 7.73
C ALA A 74 0.41 12.12 9.10
N ILE A 75 0.29 10.81 9.36
CA ILE A 75 -0.16 10.29 10.66
C ILE A 75 0.85 10.61 11.76
N ARG A 76 2.14 10.44 11.50
CA ARG A 76 3.22 10.74 12.46
C ARG A 76 3.30 12.23 12.77
N GLU A 77 3.19 13.09 11.77
CA GLU A 77 3.13 14.54 11.93
C GLU A 77 1.92 14.99 12.77
N ALA A 78 0.82 14.23 12.71
CA ALA A 78 -0.37 14.46 13.53
C ALA A 78 -0.31 13.80 14.93
N GLY A 79 0.86 13.28 15.35
CA GLY A 79 1.11 12.72 16.68
C GLY A 79 0.83 11.22 16.82
N GLY A 80 0.40 10.54 15.78
CA GLY A 80 0.19 9.06 15.78
C GLY A 80 1.50 8.28 15.61
N LYS A 81 1.48 7.00 15.97
CA LYS A 81 2.58 6.04 15.80
C LYS A 81 2.20 4.99 14.77
N VAL A 82 2.99 4.85 13.70
CA VAL A 82 2.75 3.87 12.63
C VAL A 82 3.98 2.98 12.51
N ASP A 83 3.89 1.77 13.03
CA ASP A 83 4.95 0.77 12.97
C ASP A 83 4.58 -0.37 12.00
N HIS A 84 3.32 -0.45 11.59
CA HIS A 84 2.78 -1.49 10.73
C HIS A 84 1.89 -0.93 9.64
N CYS A 85 2.07 -1.45 8.42
CA CYS A 85 1.19 -1.23 7.28
C CYS A 85 0.73 -2.60 6.75
N LEU A 86 -0.57 -2.76 6.53
CA LEU A 86 -1.18 -3.92 5.92
C LEU A 86 -1.63 -3.57 4.51
N SER A 87 -1.24 -4.35 3.50
CA SER A 87 -1.79 -4.23 2.15
C SER A 87 -2.52 -5.50 1.73
N ILE A 88 -3.57 -5.33 0.91
CA ILE A 88 -4.27 -6.47 0.30
C ILE A 88 -3.34 -7.14 -0.71
N PHE A 89 -2.69 -6.34 -1.55
CA PHE A 89 -1.78 -6.81 -2.57
C PHE A 89 -0.47 -6.00 -2.59
N SER A 90 0.65 -6.68 -2.87
CA SER A 90 1.93 -6.02 -3.13
C SER A 90 2.60 -6.61 -4.36
N TYR A 91 3.16 -5.74 -5.20
CA TYR A 91 4.08 -6.19 -6.26
C TYR A 91 5.38 -6.73 -5.70
N GLY A 92 5.77 -6.41 -4.46
CA GLY A 92 7.00 -6.88 -3.85
C GLY A 92 8.28 -6.26 -4.43
N PHE A 93 8.18 -5.08 -5.04
CA PHE A 93 9.35 -4.40 -5.58
C PHE A 93 10.35 -4.03 -4.48
N SER A 94 11.63 -4.30 -4.72
CA SER A 94 12.74 -4.02 -3.77
C SER A 94 12.73 -2.58 -3.27
N LYS A 95 12.39 -1.62 -4.14
CA LYS A 95 12.26 -0.20 -3.79
C LYS A 95 11.23 0.03 -2.67
N ALA A 96 10.07 -0.62 -2.73
CA ALA A 96 9.05 -0.50 -1.68
C ALA A 96 9.57 -1.09 -0.36
N ILE A 97 10.14 -2.30 -0.41
CA ILE A 97 10.67 -2.99 0.76
C ILE A 97 11.73 -2.14 1.47
N GLU A 98 12.66 -1.57 0.70
CA GLU A 98 13.71 -0.70 1.23
C GLU A 98 13.14 0.57 1.86
N GLN A 99 12.19 1.23 1.21
CA GLN A 99 11.57 2.45 1.72
C GLN A 99 10.80 2.20 3.02
N PHE A 100 10.01 1.13 3.12
CA PHE A 100 9.33 0.78 4.36
C PHE A 100 10.30 0.44 5.49
N LYS A 101 11.42 -0.24 5.18
CA LYS A 101 12.49 -0.50 6.14
C LYS A 101 13.12 0.79 6.66
N ASN A 102 13.43 1.74 5.77
CA ASN A 102 14.02 3.04 6.13
C ASN A 102 13.07 3.84 7.02
N GLU A 103 11.76 3.77 6.74
CA GLU A 103 10.71 4.39 7.55
C GLU A 103 10.40 3.61 8.84
N ARG A 104 11.09 2.51 9.12
CA ARG A 104 10.85 1.64 10.28
C ARG A 104 9.37 1.24 10.42
N CYS A 105 8.70 1.00 9.29
CA CYS A 105 7.34 0.53 9.22
C CYS A 105 7.35 -0.87 8.59
N LYS A 106 6.83 -1.86 9.30
CA LYS A 106 6.76 -3.24 8.80
C LYS A 106 5.58 -3.39 7.85
N LEU A 107 5.88 -3.73 6.60
CA LEU A 107 4.86 -4.03 5.60
C LEU A 107 4.41 -5.49 5.72
N HIS A 108 3.10 -5.70 5.79
CA HIS A 108 2.42 -7.00 5.74
C HIS A 108 1.52 -7.04 4.52
N ASN A 109 1.61 -8.12 3.75
CA ASN A 109 0.78 -8.30 2.55
C ASN A 109 -0.09 -9.54 2.70
N LEU A 110 -1.35 -9.48 2.26
CA LEU A 110 -2.20 -10.69 2.19
C LEU A 110 -1.85 -11.52 0.96
N LEU A 111 -1.47 -10.88 -0.14
CA LEU A 111 -1.07 -11.51 -1.38
C LEU A 111 0.05 -10.70 -2.04
N ASN A 112 0.98 -11.38 -2.69
CA ASN A 112 2.02 -10.75 -3.50
C ASN A 112 2.00 -11.24 -4.95
N PHE A 113 2.75 -10.54 -5.81
CA PHE A 113 2.78 -10.80 -7.24
C PHE A 113 3.30 -12.23 -7.57
N GLU A 114 4.34 -12.70 -6.88
CA GLU A 114 4.93 -14.01 -7.16
C GLU A 114 3.96 -15.16 -6.82
N GLU A 115 3.26 -15.06 -5.69
CA GLU A 115 2.21 -16.01 -5.30
C GLU A 115 1.07 -16.00 -6.30
N LEU A 116 0.63 -14.81 -6.73
CA LEU A 116 -0.46 -14.64 -7.69
C LEU A 116 -0.13 -15.32 -9.04
N ILE A 117 1.04 -15.02 -9.63
CA ILE A 117 1.40 -15.58 -10.94
C ILE A 117 1.69 -17.08 -10.86
N SER A 118 2.26 -17.55 -9.73
CA SER A 118 2.49 -18.99 -9.49
C SER A 118 1.18 -19.76 -9.42
N LEU A 119 0.17 -19.22 -8.73
CA LEU A 119 -1.16 -19.80 -8.66
C LEU A 119 -1.87 -19.75 -10.04
N ALA A 120 -1.76 -18.65 -10.76
CA ALA A 120 -2.32 -18.50 -12.11
C ALA A 120 -1.73 -19.54 -13.08
N LYS A 121 -0.40 -19.80 -13.02
CA LYS A 121 0.26 -20.86 -13.79
C LYS A 121 -0.24 -22.24 -13.40
N LYS A 122 -0.34 -22.53 -12.10
CA LYS A 122 -0.85 -23.81 -11.58
C LYS A 122 -2.27 -24.10 -12.05
N ASN A 123 -3.12 -23.08 -12.05
CA ASN A 123 -4.52 -23.17 -12.48
C ASN A 123 -4.70 -23.05 -14.00
N LYS A 124 -3.60 -22.98 -14.78
CA LYS A 124 -3.62 -22.79 -16.23
C LYS A 124 -4.35 -21.52 -16.70
N SER A 125 -4.45 -20.52 -15.83
CA SER A 125 -5.01 -19.19 -16.16
C SER A 125 -4.05 -18.34 -17.00
N VAL A 126 -2.76 -18.70 -17.01
CA VAL A 126 -1.72 -18.14 -17.86
C VAL A 126 -0.91 -19.27 -18.50
N SER A 127 -0.46 -19.07 -19.75
CA SER A 127 0.45 -19.99 -20.41
C SER A 127 1.86 -19.93 -19.82
N ILE A 128 2.73 -20.89 -20.19
CA ILE A 128 4.14 -20.87 -19.79
C ILE A 128 4.84 -19.62 -20.31
N ASP A 129 4.55 -19.20 -21.54
CA ASP A 129 5.17 -18.03 -22.16
C ASP A 129 4.69 -16.75 -21.47
N GLN A 130 3.39 -16.64 -21.14
CA GLN A 130 2.84 -15.51 -20.39
C GLN A 130 3.44 -15.44 -18.98
N PHE A 131 3.62 -16.58 -18.32
CA PHE A 131 4.27 -16.61 -17.01
C PHE A 131 5.71 -16.10 -17.08
N SER A 132 6.48 -16.55 -18.07
CA SER A 132 7.86 -16.08 -18.28
C SER A 132 7.93 -14.59 -18.59
N LEU A 133 6.98 -14.10 -19.39
CA LEU A 133 6.85 -12.69 -19.71
C LEU A 133 6.54 -11.84 -18.46
N LEU A 134 5.63 -12.29 -17.60
CA LEU A 134 5.28 -11.64 -16.35
C LEU A 134 6.47 -11.60 -15.39
N GLN A 135 7.27 -12.67 -15.30
CA GLN A 135 8.49 -12.69 -14.49
C GLN A 135 9.53 -11.68 -15.01
N THR A 136 9.72 -11.62 -16.33
CA THR A 136 10.63 -10.67 -16.96
C THR A 136 10.18 -9.23 -16.72
N TRP A 137 8.88 -8.96 -16.83
CA TRP A 137 8.32 -7.64 -16.51
C TRP A 137 8.57 -7.29 -15.03
N HIS A 138 8.31 -8.20 -14.11
CA HIS A 138 8.44 -7.95 -12.68
C HIS A 138 9.87 -7.66 -12.24
N SER A 139 10.87 -8.23 -12.94
CA SER A 139 12.29 -7.99 -12.64
C SER A 139 12.77 -6.58 -12.98
N ASP A 140 12.12 -5.90 -13.95
CA ASP A 140 12.48 -4.53 -14.36
C ASP A 140 11.23 -3.78 -14.90
N PRO A 141 10.20 -3.57 -14.07
CA PRO A 141 8.88 -3.12 -14.53
C PRO A 141 8.90 -1.72 -15.12
N PHE A 142 9.83 -0.87 -14.69
CA PHE A 142 9.89 0.55 -15.13
C PHE A 142 10.61 0.75 -16.46
N ASN A 143 11.47 -0.20 -16.88
CA ASN A 143 12.18 -0.13 -18.14
C ASN A 143 11.69 -1.18 -19.15
N TRP A 144 10.89 -2.15 -18.70
CA TRP A 144 10.46 -3.28 -19.52
C TRP A 144 9.73 -2.84 -20.78
N GLY A 145 8.85 -1.85 -20.69
CA GLY A 145 8.12 -1.30 -21.83
C GLY A 145 9.06 -0.82 -22.93
N ASN A 146 10.02 0.02 -22.59
CA ASN A 146 11.00 0.57 -23.55
C ASN A 146 11.86 -0.55 -24.16
N LYS A 147 12.30 -1.53 -23.36
CA LYS A 147 13.11 -2.67 -23.82
C LYS A 147 12.35 -3.60 -24.79
N ASN A 148 11.01 -3.62 -24.70
CA ASN A 148 10.14 -4.49 -25.50
C ASN A 148 9.32 -3.73 -26.56
N GLY A 149 9.73 -2.51 -26.92
CA GLY A 149 9.14 -1.75 -28.01
C GLY A 149 7.83 -1.02 -27.67
N PHE A 150 7.46 -0.99 -26.40
CA PHE A 150 6.34 -0.18 -25.91
C PHE A 150 6.87 1.20 -25.51
N THR A 151 7.18 2.02 -26.52
CA THR A 151 7.54 3.43 -26.26
C THR A 151 6.27 4.22 -25.98
N ASP A 152 6.29 5.02 -24.90
CA ASP A 152 5.25 6.02 -24.67
C ASP A 152 5.16 6.92 -25.90
N LYS A 153 4.08 6.78 -26.66
CA LYS A 153 3.69 7.78 -27.65
C LYS A 153 3.08 8.96 -26.89
N THR A 154 3.92 9.68 -26.16
CA THR A 154 3.55 11.01 -25.69
C THR A 154 3.55 11.94 -26.89
N ASN A 155 2.37 12.17 -27.43
CA ASN A 155 2.03 13.37 -28.21
C ASN A 155 1.54 14.42 -27.24
#